data_2cb135567d9c2f278bd828e1b00f6921
#
_entry.id   2cb135567d9c2f278bd828e1b00f6921
#
_cell.length_a   1.000
_cell.length_b   1.000
_cell.length_c   1.000
_cell.angle_alpha   90.00
_cell.angle_beta   90.00
_cell.angle_gamma   90.00
#
_symmetry.space_group_name_H-M   'P 1'
#
loop_
_entity.id
_entity.type
_entity.pdbx_description
1 polymer ?
#
loop_
_entity_poly.entity_id
_entity_poly.type
_entity_poly.pdbx_seq_one_letter_code
_entity_poly.pdbx_strand_id
1 'polypeptide(L)'
;MLWAAYQTGLELRTEGGETRLSGRFPYGSETVLREAGNGGPELREVFAPGAFKARDVQQKRNVHLLAAHDFAKPIASVLAGTLTLTDTDDAMVIEARIDPLLANVSYMMDLLAGIRAGLTIGISPGFRVATELPGAEVIQRKGNAVLRTITVAHLQEISIVTRPAYPEAQIEARCWQPGAETPEMTFRPQITRWR
;
A
#
# COMPACT_ATOMS: atom_id res chain seq x y z
N MET A 1 -14.84 -21.38 1.50
CA MET A 1 -13.65 -20.54 1.44
C MET A 1 -13.95 -19.45 0.42
N LEU A 2 -14.47 -18.31 0.90
CA LEU A 2 -14.84 -17.17 0.04
C LEU A 2 -13.62 -16.26 -0.09
N TRP A 3 -13.02 -16.26 -1.25
CA TRP A 3 -11.96 -15.32 -1.61
C TRP A 3 -12.64 -14.05 -2.12
N ALA A 4 -12.69 -13.01 -1.32
CA ALA A 4 -12.94 -11.67 -1.85
C ALA A 4 -11.66 -11.25 -2.60
N ALA A 5 -11.58 -11.63 -3.87
CA ALA A 5 -10.60 -11.08 -4.76
C ALA A 5 -10.96 -9.60 -4.97
N TYR A 6 -10.24 -8.69 -4.34
CA TYR A 6 -10.16 -7.33 -4.84
C TYR A 6 -9.57 -7.42 -6.24
N GLN A 7 -10.42 -7.34 -7.25
CA GLN A 7 -9.98 -7.00 -8.59
C GLN A 7 -9.55 -5.53 -8.57
N THR A 8 -8.38 -5.28 -8.00
CA THR A 8 -7.66 -4.05 -8.27
C THR A 8 -7.35 -4.12 -9.74
N GLY A 9 -7.97 -3.26 -10.55
CA GLY A 9 -7.74 -3.23 -11.99
C GLY A 9 -6.32 -2.78 -12.29
N LEU A 10 -5.34 -3.68 -12.10
CA LEU A 10 -3.97 -3.48 -12.54
C LEU A 10 -3.89 -3.81 -14.02
N GLU A 11 -3.62 -2.80 -14.83
CA GLU A 11 -3.44 -2.96 -16.27
C GLU A 11 -1.99 -2.71 -16.67
N LEU A 12 -1.45 -3.59 -17.52
CA LEU A 12 -0.16 -3.42 -18.16
C LEU A 12 -0.37 -3.18 -19.66
N ARG A 13 0.11 -2.04 -20.16
CA ARG A 13 0.09 -1.72 -21.59
C ARG A 13 1.51 -1.48 -22.07
N THR A 14 1.84 -2.03 -23.25
CA THR A 14 3.09 -1.74 -23.96
C THR A 14 2.73 -1.26 -25.35
N GLU A 15 3.07 -0.01 -25.64
CA GLU A 15 2.75 0.62 -26.92
C GLU A 15 3.97 1.47 -27.35
N GLY A 16 4.43 1.31 -28.59
CA GLY A 16 5.57 2.07 -29.10
C GLY A 16 6.88 1.91 -28.34
N GLY A 17 7.07 0.78 -27.61
CA GLY A 17 8.25 0.54 -26.75
C GLY A 17 8.14 1.12 -25.35
N GLU A 18 7.10 1.90 -25.04
CA GLU A 18 6.83 2.41 -23.70
C GLU A 18 5.95 1.42 -22.91
N THR A 19 6.33 1.09 -21.71
CA THR A 19 5.55 0.25 -20.80
C THR A 19 4.88 1.12 -19.74
N ARG A 20 3.55 0.99 -19.63
CA ARG A 20 2.74 1.68 -18.63
C ARG A 20 2.02 0.68 -17.74
N LEU A 21 1.94 1.02 -16.48
CA LEU A 21 1.13 0.32 -15.49
C LEU A 21 0.06 1.28 -14.99
N SER A 22 -1.18 0.82 -14.96
CA SER A 22 -2.27 1.54 -14.30
C SER A 22 -2.95 0.63 -13.29
N GLY A 23 -3.45 1.23 -12.23
CA GLY A 23 -4.14 0.51 -11.17
C GLY A 23 -5.04 1.42 -10.34
N ARG A 24 -5.90 0.79 -9.53
CA ARG A 24 -6.81 1.49 -8.64
C ARG A 24 -6.76 0.87 -7.25
N PHE A 25 -6.69 1.73 -6.24
CA PHE A 25 -6.90 1.36 -4.86
C PHE A 25 -8.28 1.89 -4.42
N PRO A 26 -9.30 1.02 -4.25
CA PRO A 26 -10.66 1.45 -3.99
C PRO A 26 -10.81 1.98 -2.56
N TYR A 27 -11.59 3.04 -2.40
CA TYR A 27 -12.08 3.52 -1.11
C TYR A 27 -13.42 2.86 -0.75
N GLY A 28 -13.77 2.87 0.52
CA GLY A 28 -15.06 2.38 1.00
C GLY A 28 -15.20 0.85 1.07
N SER A 29 -14.20 0.11 0.63
CA SER A 29 -14.22 -1.35 0.67
C SER A 29 -13.65 -1.89 1.98
N GLU A 30 -14.46 -2.65 2.73
CA GLU A 30 -14.03 -3.29 3.98
C GLU A 30 -13.12 -4.49 3.67
N THR A 31 -11.98 -4.55 4.32
CA THR A 31 -11.04 -5.67 4.26
C THR A 31 -10.89 -6.31 5.62
N VAL A 32 -10.87 -7.65 5.70
CA VAL A 32 -10.62 -8.37 6.94
C VAL A 32 -9.12 -8.45 7.17
N LEU A 33 -8.62 -7.76 8.19
CA LEU A 33 -7.22 -7.83 8.61
C LEU A 33 -6.94 -9.03 9.51
N ARG A 34 -7.94 -9.42 10.30
CA ARG A 34 -7.86 -10.56 11.20
C ARG A 34 -9.23 -11.19 11.37
N GLU A 35 -9.30 -12.50 11.16
CA GLU A 35 -10.49 -13.30 11.44
C GLU A 35 -10.78 -13.36 12.95
N ALA A 36 -12.07 -13.54 13.29
CA ALA A 36 -12.48 -13.82 14.67
C ALA A 36 -11.88 -15.15 15.13
N GLY A 37 -11.37 -15.20 16.38
CA GLY A 37 -10.78 -16.43 16.93
C GLY A 37 -9.94 -16.17 18.18
N ASN A 38 -8.88 -16.95 18.39
CA ASN A 38 -8.04 -16.93 19.59
C ASN A 38 -7.36 -15.57 19.90
N GLY A 39 -7.40 -14.62 18.97
CA GLY A 39 -6.86 -13.26 19.16
C GLY A 39 -7.92 -12.20 19.43
N GLY A 40 -9.20 -12.57 19.55
CA GLY A 40 -10.28 -11.61 19.81
C GLY A 40 -11.29 -11.47 18.66
N PRO A 41 -12.06 -10.37 18.59
CA PRO A 41 -13.04 -10.13 17.55
C PRO A 41 -12.40 -10.01 16.16
N GLU A 42 -13.20 -10.22 15.13
CA GLU A 42 -12.80 -9.93 13.76
C GLU A 42 -12.40 -8.45 13.65
N LEU A 43 -11.29 -8.19 12.96
CA LEU A 43 -10.82 -6.84 12.69
C LEU A 43 -10.95 -6.56 11.20
N ARG A 44 -11.70 -5.52 10.88
CA ARG A 44 -11.87 -5.00 9.52
C ARG A 44 -11.28 -3.61 9.41
N GLU A 45 -10.82 -3.28 8.22
CA GLU A 45 -10.33 -1.95 7.87
C GLU A 45 -11.01 -1.44 6.61
N VAL A 46 -11.22 -0.13 6.56
CA VAL A 46 -11.72 0.57 5.38
C VAL A 46 -11.03 1.92 5.28
N PHE A 47 -10.68 2.33 4.06
CA PHE A 47 -10.23 3.68 3.78
C PHE A 47 -11.40 4.54 3.34
N ALA A 48 -11.61 5.65 4.01
CA ALA A 48 -12.59 6.64 3.59
C ALA A 48 -12.17 7.33 2.28
N PRO A 49 -13.12 7.84 1.48
CA PRO A 49 -12.82 8.66 0.32
C PRO A 49 -11.83 9.78 0.65
N GLY A 50 -10.76 9.87 -0.12
CA GLY A 50 -9.73 10.88 0.08
C GLY A 50 -8.81 10.67 1.29
N ALA A 51 -8.76 9.47 1.86
CA ALA A 51 -7.89 9.16 3.00
C ALA A 51 -6.40 9.50 2.76
N PHE A 52 -5.95 9.50 1.50
CA PHE A 52 -4.59 9.85 1.11
C PHE A 52 -4.43 11.29 0.59
N LYS A 53 -5.46 12.14 0.63
CA LYS A 53 -5.37 13.56 0.19
C LYS A 53 -4.34 14.37 0.99
N ALA A 54 -4.05 14.00 2.23
CA ALA A 54 -3.03 14.66 3.05
C ALA A 54 -1.62 14.60 2.43
N ARG A 55 -1.37 13.72 1.44
CA ARG A 55 -0.12 13.73 0.68
C ARG A 55 0.08 15.04 -0.09
N ASP A 56 -1.01 15.70 -0.53
CA ASP A 56 -0.95 16.94 -1.30
C ASP A 56 -0.41 18.10 -0.46
N VAL A 57 -0.64 18.08 0.85
CA VAL A 57 -0.05 19.02 1.82
C VAL A 57 1.42 18.72 2.08
N GLN A 58 1.84 17.47 1.87
CA GLN A 58 3.21 16.98 2.07
C GLN A 58 3.96 16.74 0.75
N GLN A 59 3.68 17.49 -0.31
CA GLN A 59 4.29 17.41 -1.65
C GLN A 59 5.83 17.30 -1.70
N LYS A 60 6.50 17.30 -0.55
CA LYS A 60 7.94 17.11 -0.41
C LYS A 60 8.36 15.65 -0.23
N ARG A 61 7.42 14.71 -0.02
CA ARG A 61 7.76 13.29 0.12
C ARG A 61 7.64 12.59 -1.23
N ASN A 62 8.74 11.94 -1.62
CA ASN A 62 8.74 11.12 -2.80
C ASN A 62 7.99 9.82 -2.53
N VAL A 63 6.81 9.64 -3.12
CA VAL A 63 6.10 8.37 -3.11
C VAL A 63 6.64 7.51 -4.24
N HIS A 64 6.98 6.25 -3.94
CA HIS A 64 7.46 5.27 -4.90
C HIS A 64 6.40 4.23 -5.20
N LEU A 65 6.40 3.73 -6.43
CA LEU A 65 5.83 2.46 -6.79
C LEU A 65 6.93 1.41 -6.69
N LEU A 66 6.70 0.34 -5.92
CA LEU A 66 7.69 -0.68 -5.60
C LEU A 66 7.23 -2.07 -6.05
N ALA A 67 8.15 -3.01 -6.17
CA ALA A 67 7.85 -4.43 -6.24
C ALA A 67 7.91 -5.02 -4.81
N ALA A 68 6.77 -5.59 -4.35
CA ALA A 68 6.67 -6.35 -3.11
C ALA A 68 7.20 -5.63 -1.85
N HIS A 69 6.91 -4.32 -1.68
CA HIS A 69 7.37 -3.47 -0.56
C HIS A 69 8.90 -3.36 -0.42
N ASP A 70 9.64 -3.67 -1.47
CA ASP A 70 11.08 -3.65 -1.46
C ASP A 70 11.63 -2.34 -2.05
N PHE A 71 12.15 -1.46 -1.20
CA PHE A 71 12.76 -0.20 -1.62
C PHE A 71 14.01 -0.36 -2.49
N ALA A 72 14.59 -1.57 -2.55
CA ALA A 72 15.67 -1.89 -3.50
C ALA A 72 15.14 -2.19 -4.92
N LYS A 73 13.81 -2.30 -5.09
CA LYS A 73 13.14 -2.60 -6.36
C LYS A 73 12.12 -1.53 -6.76
N PRO A 74 12.55 -0.27 -6.92
CA PRO A 74 11.66 0.81 -7.34
C PRO A 74 11.25 0.66 -8.80
N ILE A 75 9.99 0.96 -9.10
CA ILE A 75 9.41 0.89 -10.45
C ILE A 75 9.23 2.29 -11.03
N ALA A 76 8.69 3.19 -10.20
CA ALA A 76 8.41 4.58 -10.57
C ALA A 76 8.38 5.46 -9.32
N SER A 77 8.45 6.77 -9.48
CA SER A 77 8.25 7.69 -8.35
C SER A 77 7.64 9.02 -8.79
N VAL A 78 6.99 9.68 -7.83
CA VAL A 78 6.39 11.00 -8.05
C VAL A 78 7.45 12.04 -8.38
N LEU A 79 8.56 12.09 -7.64
CA LEU A 79 9.63 13.07 -7.90
C LEU A 79 10.34 12.84 -9.24
N ALA A 80 10.45 11.61 -9.72
CA ALA A 80 10.99 11.34 -11.04
C ALA A 80 10.00 11.67 -12.17
N GLY A 81 8.76 12.05 -11.84
CA GLY A 81 7.71 12.30 -12.83
C GLY A 81 7.26 11.05 -13.58
N THR A 82 7.57 9.88 -13.04
CA THR A 82 7.20 8.57 -13.64
C THR A 82 6.01 7.92 -12.95
N LEU A 83 5.55 8.48 -11.82
CA LEU A 83 4.36 8.03 -11.08
C LEU A 83 3.39 9.19 -10.91
N THR A 84 2.15 9.00 -11.32
CA THR A 84 1.03 9.91 -11.08
C THR A 84 0.01 9.23 -10.17
N LEU A 85 -0.43 9.95 -9.14
CA LEU A 85 -1.44 9.51 -8.19
C LEU A 85 -2.58 10.52 -8.19
N THR A 86 -3.77 10.05 -8.50
CA THR A 86 -4.97 10.88 -8.56
C THR A 86 -6.04 10.34 -7.62
N ASP A 87 -6.46 11.16 -6.66
CA ASP A 87 -7.60 10.81 -5.82
C ASP A 87 -8.90 11.18 -6.51
N THR A 88 -9.78 10.19 -6.60
CA THR A 88 -11.19 10.35 -6.96
C THR A 88 -12.06 10.11 -5.71
N ASP A 89 -13.37 10.25 -5.85
CA ASP A 89 -14.28 10.01 -4.72
C ASP A 89 -14.39 8.51 -4.36
N ASP A 90 -14.04 7.62 -5.29
CA ASP A 90 -14.18 6.17 -5.13
C ASP A 90 -12.85 5.39 -5.07
N ALA A 91 -11.75 6.02 -5.48
CA ALA A 91 -10.44 5.34 -5.50
C ALA A 91 -9.26 6.31 -5.58
N MET A 92 -8.09 5.85 -5.17
CA MET A 92 -6.82 6.39 -5.62
C MET A 92 -6.41 5.70 -6.92
N VAL A 93 -6.32 6.47 -8.01
CA VAL A 93 -5.85 6.02 -9.32
C VAL A 93 -4.33 6.16 -9.39
N ILE A 94 -3.68 5.14 -9.90
CA ILE A 94 -2.24 4.99 -9.97
C ILE A 94 -1.85 4.80 -11.42
N GLU A 95 -0.99 5.67 -11.94
CA GLU A 95 -0.46 5.58 -13.29
C GLU A 95 1.07 5.67 -13.24
N ALA A 96 1.74 4.68 -13.77
CA ALA A 96 3.19 4.63 -13.80
C ALA A 96 3.72 4.38 -15.21
N ARG A 97 4.74 5.14 -15.57
CA ARG A 97 5.53 4.95 -16.78
C ARG A 97 6.84 4.28 -16.41
N ILE A 98 7.11 3.11 -17.00
CA ILE A 98 8.33 2.36 -16.77
C ILE A 98 9.39 2.80 -17.78
N ASP A 99 10.53 3.25 -17.26
CA ASP A 99 11.68 3.57 -18.09
C ASP A 99 12.13 2.34 -18.89
N PRO A 100 12.40 2.46 -20.21
CA PRO A 100 12.82 1.33 -21.03
C PRO A 100 14.10 0.63 -20.55
N LEU A 101 15.03 1.36 -19.94
CA LEU A 101 16.25 0.76 -19.36
C LEU A 101 15.90 -0.05 -18.12
N LEU A 102 15.01 0.47 -17.28
CA LEU A 102 14.55 -0.22 -16.08
C LEU A 102 13.78 -1.50 -16.45
N ALA A 103 13.00 -1.49 -17.53
CA ALA A 103 12.25 -2.65 -17.99
C ALA A 103 13.15 -3.87 -18.30
N ASN A 104 14.44 -3.66 -18.57
CA ASN A 104 15.42 -4.71 -18.85
C ASN A 104 16.20 -5.18 -17.61
N VAL A 105 15.94 -4.62 -16.43
CA VAL A 105 16.54 -5.09 -15.17
C VAL A 105 15.82 -6.38 -14.73
N SER A 106 16.56 -7.33 -14.16
CA SER A 106 16.03 -8.68 -13.86
C SER A 106 14.75 -8.67 -13.03
N TYR A 107 14.70 -7.91 -11.92
CA TYR A 107 13.49 -7.88 -11.09
C TYR A 107 12.28 -7.28 -11.81
N MET A 108 12.50 -6.36 -12.78
CA MET A 108 11.42 -5.81 -13.59
C MET A 108 10.92 -6.82 -14.62
N MET A 109 11.83 -7.57 -15.25
CA MET A 109 11.44 -8.64 -16.17
C MET A 109 10.60 -9.70 -15.46
N ASP A 110 11.02 -10.12 -14.27
CA ASP A 110 10.30 -11.08 -13.43
C ASP A 110 8.91 -10.53 -13.02
N LEU A 111 8.84 -9.27 -12.58
CA LEU A 111 7.59 -8.62 -12.23
C LEU A 111 6.64 -8.54 -13.42
N LEU A 112 7.11 -8.06 -14.58
CA LEU A 112 6.30 -7.92 -15.78
C LEU A 112 5.82 -9.29 -16.31
N ALA A 113 6.66 -10.32 -16.21
CA ALA A 113 6.27 -11.69 -16.53
C ALA A 113 5.19 -12.19 -15.56
N GLY A 114 5.34 -11.95 -14.27
CA GLY A 114 4.34 -12.29 -13.25
C GLY A 114 2.99 -11.58 -13.46
N ILE A 115 3.01 -10.31 -13.84
CA ILE A 115 1.78 -9.55 -14.18
C ILE A 115 1.11 -10.13 -15.42
N ARG A 116 1.86 -10.37 -16.50
CA ARG A 116 1.32 -10.97 -17.74
C ARG A 116 0.74 -12.37 -17.53
N ALA A 117 1.34 -13.13 -16.62
CA ALA A 117 0.87 -14.47 -16.26
C ALA A 117 -0.31 -14.45 -15.26
N GLY A 118 -0.75 -13.26 -14.79
CA GLY A 118 -1.79 -13.17 -13.78
C GLY A 118 -1.39 -13.65 -12.38
N LEU A 119 -0.09 -13.79 -12.12
CA LEU A 119 0.44 -14.25 -10.83
C LEU A 119 0.65 -13.10 -9.84
N THR A 120 0.83 -11.88 -10.35
CA THR A 120 1.07 -10.66 -9.56
C THR A 120 0.04 -9.62 -9.99
N ILE A 121 -1.02 -9.45 -9.22
CA ILE A 121 -2.22 -8.72 -9.66
C ILE A 121 -2.69 -7.67 -8.65
N GLY A 122 -2.07 -7.57 -7.48
CA GLY A 122 -2.52 -6.73 -6.38
C GLY A 122 -1.75 -5.43 -6.25
N ILE A 123 -2.43 -4.43 -5.68
CA ILE A 123 -1.84 -3.17 -5.23
C ILE A 123 -2.01 -3.09 -3.72
N SER A 124 -0.93 -2.74 -3.02
CA SER A 124 -0.91 -2.55 -1.58
C SER A 124 -0.26 -1.21 -1.24
N PRO A 125 -0.98 -0.29 -0.57
CA PRO A 125 -0.37 0.95 -0.09
C PRO A 125 0.42 0.71 1.19
N GLY A 126 1.63 1.24 1.26
CA GLY A 126 2.37 1.43 2.51
C GLY A 126 2.07 2.82 3.07
N PHE A 127 1.49 2.89 4.27
CA PHE A 127 1.00 4.14 4.84
C PHE A 127 1.22 4.22 6.34
N ARG A 128 1.06 5.41 6.87
CA ARG A 128 0.96 5.68 8.31
C ARG A 128 -0.28 6.53 8.56
N VAL A 129 -1.10 6.15 9.54
CA VAL A 129 -2.24 6.98 9.95
C VAL A 129 -1.72 8.32 10.47
N ALA A 130 -2.38 9.40 10.10
CA ALA A 130 -2.03 10.76 10.52
C ALA A 130 -2.56 11.03 11.94
N THR A 131 -2.04 10.30 12.93
CA THR A 131 -2.53 10.34 14.33
C THR A 131 -2.41 11.71 14.98
N GLU A 132 -1.61 12.61 14.40
CA GLU A 132 -1.52 14.02 14.78
C GLU A 132 -2.77 14.83 14.43
N LEU A 133 -3.64 14.29 13.56
CA LEU A 133 -4.90 14.92 13.17
C LEU A 133 -6.07 14.26 13.90
N PRO A 134 -6.93 15.05 14.59
CA PRO A 134 -8.13 14.49 15.21
C PRO A 134 -9.03 13.78 14.20
N GLY A 135 -9.47 12.58 14.54
CA GLY A 135 -10.37 11.81 13.69
C GLY A 135 -9.71 11.15 12.48
N ALA A 136 -8.36 11.13 12.38
CA ALA A 136 -7.65 10.45 11.29
C ALA A 136 -7.95 8.94 11.23
N GLU A 137 -8.38 8.40 12.33
CA GLU A 137 -8.82 7.02 12.50
C GLU A 137 -10.06 6.96 13.37
N VAL A 138 -11.04 6.15 12.98
CA VAL A 138 -12.26 5.90 13.76
C VAL A 138 -12.42 4.41 13.95
N ILE A 139 -12.56 3.99 15.21
CA ILE A 139 -12.72 2.58 15.58
C ILE A 139 -14.14 2.38 16.12
N GLN A 140 -14.88 1.46 15.53
CA GLN A 140 -16.27 1.17 15.88
C GLN A 140 -16.47 -0.33 16.08
N ARG A 141 -17.32 -0.71 17.05
CA ARG A 141 -17.84 -2.08 17.13
C ARG A 141 -19.01 -2.24 16.18
N LYS A 142 -18.94 -3.26 15.33
CA LYS A 142 -19.97 -3.64 14.37
C LYS A 142 -20.35 -5.11 14.63
N GLY A 143 -21.27 -5.33 15.56
CA GLY A 143 -21.61 -6.67 16.04
C GLY A 143 -20.44 -7.34 16.77
N ASN A 144 -20.00 -8.49 16.27
CA ASN A 144 -18.82 -9.21 16.80
C ASN A 144 -17.51 -8.83 16.09
N ALA A 145 -17.51 -7.80 15.29
CA ALA A 145 -16.32 -7.27 14.62
C ALA A 145 -15.94 -5.87 15.12
N VAL A 146 -14.69 -5.52 14.93
CA VAL A 146 -14.17 -4.15 15.08
C VAL A 146 -13.88 -3.62 13.70
N LEU A 147 -14.50 -2.51 13.33
CA LEU A 147 -14.24 -1.78 12.09
C LEU A 147 -13.33 -0.59 12.38
N ARG A 148 -12.18 -0.57 11.71
CA ARG A 148 -11.23 0.53 11.68
C ARG A 148 -11.43 1.32 10.40
N THR A 149 -11.86 2.58 10.50
CA THR A 149 -11.98 3.48 9.34
C THR A 149 -10.81 4.44 9.34
N ILE A 150 -10.01 4.39 8.29
CA ILE A 150 -8.91 5.33 8.07
C ILE A 150 -9.43 6.50 7.26
N THR A 151 -9.44 7.68 7.84
CA THR A 151 -9.94 8.92 7.21
C THR A 151 -8.80 9.80 6.71
N VAL A 152 -7.63 9.77 7.37
CA VAL A 152 -6.44 10.51 6.93
C VAL A 152 -5.20 9.66 7.15
N ALA A 153 -4.45 9.42 6.10
CA ALA A 153 -3.20 8.69 6.15
C ALA A 153 -2.10 9.33 5.29
N HIS A 154 -0.87 9.20 5.76
CA HIS A 154 0.33 9.57 5.01
C HIS A 154 0.78 8.40 4.17
N LEU A 155 0.58 8.49 2.86
CA LEU A 155 1.06 7.48 1.92
C LEU A 155 2.60 7.56 1.85
N GLN A 156 3.27 6.43 2.01
CA GLN A 156 4.72 6.31 1.95
C GLN A 156 5.21 5.68 0.65
N GLU A 157 4.53 4.63 0.22
CA GLU A 157 4.78 3.94 -1.03
C GLU A 157 3.51 3.22 -1.51
N ILE A 158 3.55 2.69 -2.70
CA ILE A 158 2.56 1.76 -3.24
C ILE A 158 3.33 0.58 -3.80
N SER A 159 2.88 -0.62 -3.55
CA SER A 159 3.53 -1.82 -4.05
C SER A 159 2.63 -2.67 -4.93
N ILE A 160 3.25 -3.25 -5.95
CA ILE A 160 2.65 -4.32 -6.73
C ILE A 160 3.00 -5.63 -6.02
N VAL A 161 1.97 -6.39 -5.66
CA VAL A 161 2.09 -7.59 -4.82
C VAL A 161 1.35 -8.77 -5.42
N THR A 162 1.78 -9.98 -5.06
CA THR A 162 1.13 -11.23 -5.50
C THR A 162 -0.21 -11.44 -4.80
N ARG A 163 -0.31 -11.00 -3.53
CA ARG A 163 -1.54 -11.05 -2.73
C ARG A 163 -1.77 -9.68 -2.11
N PRO A 164 -2.72 -8.89 -2.65
CA PRO A 164 -3.06 -7.62 -2.01
C PRO A 164 -3.70 -7.87 -0.66
N ALA A 165 -3.27 -7.13 0.35
CA ALA A 165 -3.93 -6.93 1.66
C ALA A 165 -4.16 -8.15 2.54
N TYR A 166 -3.42 -9.26 2.46
CA TYR A 166 -3.73 -10.39 3.33
C TYR A 166 -2.64 -10.86 4.32
N PRO A 167 -1.40 -11.17 3.99
CA PRO A 167 -0.37 -11.45 4.99
C PRO A 167 0.38 -10.21 5.47
N GLU A 168 0.57 -9.23 4.61
CA GLU A 168 1.35 -8.01 4.87
C GLU A 168 0.56 -7.01 5.71
N ALA A 169 -0.76 -6.94 5.56
CA ALA A 169 -1.63 -6.21 6.47
C ALA A 169 -1.54 -6.75 7.92
N GLN A 170 -1.14 -8.02 8.10
CA GLN A 170 -0.82 -8.54 9.44
C GLN A 170 0.46 -7.93 10.04
N ILE A 171 1.41 -7.49 9.22
CA ILE A 171 2.63 -6.81 9.71
C ILE A 171 2.26 -5.43 10.24
N GLU A 172 1.42 -4.68 9.57
CA GLU A 172 0.90 -3.39 10.06
C GLU A 172 -0.06 -3.59 11.24
N ALA A 173 -0.90 -4.62 11.24
CA ALA A 173 -1.74 -4.98 12.37
C ALA A 173 -0.94 -5.46 13.60
N ARG A 174 0.28 -5.97 13.44
CA ARG A 174 1.17 -6.28 14.57
C ARG A 174 1.70 -5.02 15.25
N CYS A 175 1.82 -3.91 14.53
CA CYS A 175 2.16 -2.61 15.10
C CYS A 175 0.96 -1.90 15.72
N TRP A 176 -0.27 -2.35 15.41
CA TRP A 176 -1.50 -1.79 15.94
C TRP A 176 -2.09 -2.70 17.01
N GLN A 177 -1.85 -2.36 18.27
CA GLN A 177 -2.60 -2.88 19.42
C GLN A 177 -3.41 -1.73 20.01
N PRO A 178 -4.74 -1.85 20.14
CA PRO A 178 -5.54 -0.84 20.83
C PRO A 178 -5.02 -0.71 22.27
N GLY A 179 -4.41 0.42 22.63
CA GLY A 179 -3.95 0.69 23.99
C GLY A 179 -2.52 0.25 24.32
N ALA A 180 -1.71 -0.18 23.35
CA ALA A 180 -0.27 -0.33 23.57
C ALA A 180 0.40 1.02 23.30
N GLU A 181 0.93 1.64 24.37
CA GLU A 181 1.88 2.75 24.22
C GLU A 181 3.04 2.27 23.34
N THR A 182 3.35 3.00 22.29
CA THR A 182 4.48 2.74 21.40
C THR A 182 5.76 2.77 22.21
N PRO A 183 6.54 1.67 22.30
CA PRO A 183 7.88 1.75 22.83
C PRO A 183 8.68 2.67 21.89
N GLU A 184 9.26 3.74 22.43
CA GLU A 184 10.28 4.52 21.72
C GLU A 184 11.38 3.57 21.24
N MET A 185 11.40 3.29 19.93
CA MET A 185 12.54 2.62 19.33
C MET A 185 13.70 3.61 19.30
N THR A 186 14.51 3.59 20.34
CA THR A 186 15.83 4.22 20.34
C THR A 186 16.71 3.44 19.36
N PHE A 187 16.82 3.96 18.15
CA PHE A 187 17.75 3.47 17.15
C PHE A 187 19.18 3.78 17.62
N ARG A 188 19.88 2.79 18.17
CA ARG A 188 21.33 2.88 18.38
C ARG A 188 22.02 2.35 17.13
N PRO A 189 22.68 3.17 16.32
CA PRO A 189 23.50 2.68 15.20
C PRO A 189 24.69 1.89 15.79
N GLN A 190 24.74 0.59 15.53
CA GLN A 190 25.97 -0.16 15.74
C GLN A 190 26.94 0.15 14.62
N ILE A 191 27.94 0.97 14.94
CA ILE A 191 29.07 1.19 14.05
C ILE A 191 29.99 -0.03 14.18
N THR A 192 29.88 -0.99 13.28
CA THR A 192 30.88 -2.06 13.16
C THR A 192 32.08 -1.49 12.41
N ARG A 193 33.18 -1.23 13.15
CA ARG A 193 34.51 -0.93 12.57
C ARG A 193 35.02 -2.21 11.91
N TRP A 194 35.23 -2.15 10.60
CA TRP A 194 36.02 -3.14 9.89
C TRP A 194 37.51 -2.92 10.21
N ARG A 195 38.20 -3.96 10.66
CA ARG A 195 39.65 -4.07 10.69
C ARG A 195 40.12 -4.91 9.52
#